data_d4c42536f3678c970c89280f2bd4dffe
#
_entry.id   d4c42536f3678c970c89280f2bd4dffe
#
_cell.length_a   1.000
_cell.length_b   1.000
_cell.length_c   1.000
_cell.angle_alpha   90.00
_cell.angle_beta   90.00
_cell.angle_gamma   90.00
#
_symmetry.space_group_name_H-M   'P 1'
#
loop_
_entity.id
_entity.type
_entity.pdbx_description
1 polymer ?
#
loop_
_entity_poly.entity_id
_entity_poly.type
_entity_poly.pdbx_seq_one_letter_code
_entity_poly.pdbx_strand_id
1 'polypeptide(L)'
;MKKIVALLAIITCSLTACADRHQMVSYSNIPVQAQAFIEKYFKSADVSYIERELDGVHYEYNVYLKNATEIEFDHQGNLKSIDCRVTPIPAGIVPEMVMQYVIVHYPNHIVVEYAIGFRRITIELGSGIELFFDLEGNFLGMDD
;
A
#
# COMPACT_ATOMS: atom_id res chain seq x y z
N MET A 1 45.22 21.12 -53.71
CA MET A 1 45.17 21.15 -52.24
C MET A 1 43.73 21.02 -51.84
N LYS A 2 43.30 19.83 -51.43
CA LYS A 2 41.95 19.56 -51.02
C LYS A 2 41.91 19.66 -49.51
N LYS A 3 41.13 20.61 -48.95
CA LYS A 3 40.92 20.78 -47.53
C LYS A 3 39.82 19.80 -47.12
N ILE A 4 40.16 18.81 -46.32
CA ILE A 4 39.23 17.91 -45.69
C ILE A 4 38.72 18.59 -44.43
N VAL A 5 37.45 18.98 -44.43
CA VAL A 5 36.77 19.47 -43.24
C VAL A 5 36.21 18.25 -42.52
N ALA A 6 36.81 17.87 -41.40
CA ALA A 6 36.31 16.83 -40.53
C ALA A 6 35.12 17.38 -39.72
N LEU A 7 33.92 16.92 -40.04
CA LEU A 7 32.70 17.22 -39.30
C LEU A 7 32.67 16.34 -38.04
N LEU A 8 32.99 16.93 -36.90
CA LEU A 8 32.90 16.26 -35.58
C LEU A 8 31.43 16.23 -35.15
N ALA A 9 30.77 15.09 -35.37
CA ALA A 9 29.42 14.85 -34.86
C ALA A 9 29.50 14.61 -33.35
N ILE A 10 29.12 15.60 -32.56
CA ILE A 10 28.94 15.45 -31.13
C ILE A 10 27.62 14.70 -30.90
N ILE A 11 27.73 13.41 -30.63
CA ILE A 11 26.61 12.60 -30.15
C ILE A 11 26.37 12.99 -28.70
N THR A 12 25.42 13.89 -28.47
CA THR A 12 24.88 14.13 -27.11
C THR A 12 24.03 12.94 -26.75
N CYS A 13 24.59 11.96 -26.02
CA CYS A 13 23.83 10.98 -25.29
C CYS A 13 22.99 11.72 -24.23
N SER A 14 21.73 11.98 -24.55
CA SER A 14 20.74 12.35 -23.55
C SER A 14 20.51 11.13 -22.65
N LEU A 15 21.19 11.13 -21.51
CA LEU A 15 20.84 10.25 -20.39
C LEU A 15 19.45 10.66 -19.92
N THR A 16 18.42 10.05 -20.50
CA THR A 16 17.10 10.01 -19.86
C THR A 16 17.29 9.20 -18.59
N ALA A 17 17.50 9.89 -17.47
CA ALA A 17 17.36 9.29 -16.15
C ALA A 17 15.91 8.81 -16.07
N CYS A 18 15.68 7.51 -16.23
CA CYS A 18 14.47 6.87 -15.73
C CYS A 18 14.50 7.12 -14.23
N ALA A 19 13.70 8.07 -13.75
CA ALA A 19 13.45 8.19 -12.32
C ALA A 19 12.84 6.85 -11.91
N ASP A 20 13.57 6.08 -11.09
CA ASP A 20 13.05 4.85 -10.48
C ASP A 20 11.78 5.24 -9.75
N ARG A 21 10.64 4.71 -10.23
CA ARG A 21 9.34 4.97 -9.59
C ARG A 21 9.28 4.40 -8.19
N HIS A 22 10.08 3.38 -7.92
CA HIS A 22 10.20 2.71 -6.63
C HIS A 22 11.54 3.04 -6.00
N GLN A 23 11.52 3.49 -4.77
CA GLN A 23 12.72 3.83 -4.01
C GLN A 23 12.63 3.28 -2.58
N MET A 24 13.66 2.53 -2.17
CA MET A 24 13.78 2.10 -0.78
C MET A 24 14.02 3.30 0.13
N VAL A 25 13.27 3.38 1.23
CA VAL A 25 13.39 4.46 2.22
C VAL A 25 13.50 3.89 3.63
N SER A 26 14.09 4.68 4.54
CA SER A 26 14.17 4.30 5.95
C SER A 26 12.86 4.60 6.69
N TYR A 27 12.63 3.92 7.82
CA TYR A 27 11.47 4.10 8.68
C TYR A 27 11.28 5.57 9.12
N SER A 28 12.36 6.30 9.37
CA SER A 28 12.32 7.71 9.76
C SER A 28 11.85 8.66 8.63
N ASN A 29 11.82 8.18 7.39
CA ASN A 29 11.48 9.00 6.21
C ASN A 29 10.02 8.83 5.76
N ILE A 30 9.24 7.95 6.40
CA ILE A 30 7.81 7.88 6.15
C ILE A 30 7.05 8.88 7.03
N PRO A 31 5.82 9.29 6.65
CA PRO A 31 5.02 10.22 7.44
C PRO A 31 4.85 9.78 8.90
N VAL A 32 4.88 10.74 9.83
CA VAL A 32 4.73 10.47 11.27
C VAL A 32 3.42 9.73 11.59
N GLN A 33 2.36 9.99 10.83
CA GLN A 33 1.08 9.30 10.99
C GLN A 33 1.19 7.81 10.65
N ALA A 34 1.93 7.46 9.60
CA ALA A 34 2.21 6.06 9.26
C ALA A 34 3.08 5.38 10.32
N GLN A 35 4.12 6.08 10.85
CA GLN A 35 4.92 5.57 11.96
C GLN A 35 4.04 5.29 13.19
N ALA A 36 3.15 6.22 13.56
CA ALA A 36 2.25 6.06 14.70
C ALA A 36 1.28 4.87 14.50
N PHE A 37 0.79 4.64 13.28
CA PHE A 37 -0.03 3.47 12.96
C PHE A 37 0.75 2.17 13.16
N ILE A 38 1.97 2.09 12.64
CA ILE A 38 2.83 0.92 12.77
C ILE A 38 3.14 0.63 14.24
N GLU A 39 3.49 1.64 15.03
CA GLU A 39 3.77 1.44 16.47
C GLU A 39 2.52 1.03 17.26
N LYS A 40 1.34 1.47 16.85
CA LYS A 40 0.08 1.14 17.53
C LYS A 40 -0.34 -0.33 17.33
N TYR A 41 -0.20 -0.86 16.11
CA TYR A 41 -0.73 -2.18 15.74
C TYR A 41 0.35 -3.23 15.54
N PHE A 42 1.59 -2.81 15.35
CA PHE A 42 2.77 -3.64 15.10
C PHE A 42 3.94 -3.09 15.91
N LYS A 43 5.16 -3.28 15.45
CA LYS A 43 6.37 -2.66 16.02
C LYS A 43 7.30 -2.25 14.88
N SER A 44 7.98 -1.13 15.02
CA SER A 44 9.00 -0.71 14.04
C SER A 44 10.09 -1.77 13.82
N ALA A 45 10.41 -2.56 14.85
CA ALA A 45 11.36 -3.68 14.76
C ALA A 45 10.88 -4.83 13.85
N ASP A 46 9.58 -4.91 13.54
CA ASP A 46 9.00 -5.92 12.65
C ASP A 46 9.00 -5.48 11.18
N VAL A 47 9.34 -4.23 10.89
CA VAL A 47 9.49 -3.73 9.52
C VAL A 47 10.71 -4.38 8.87
N SER A 48 10.49 -5.00 7.71
CA SER A 48 11.54 -5.62 6.89
C SER A 48 12.18 -4.57 5.97
N TYR A 49 11.34 -3.90 5.18
CA TYR A 49 11.77 -2.81 4.31
C TYR A 49 10.56 -1.93 3.95
N ILE A 50 10.83 -0.77 3.39
CA ILE A 50 9.82 0.19 2.95
C ILE A 50 10.18 0.66 1.55
N GLU A 51 9.21 0.64 0.66
CA GLU A 51 9.30 1.24 -0.66
C GLU A 51 8.47 2.52 -0.71
N ARG A 52 9.01 3.50 -1.39
CA ARG A 52 8.29 4.70 -1.78
C ARG A 52 8.04 4.65 -3.27
N GLU A 53 6.79 4.77 -3.69
CA GLU A 53 6.39 4.79 -5.09
C GLU A 53 5.79 6.15 -5.45
N LEU A 54 6.06 6.62 -6.68
CA LEU A 54 5.45 7.84 -7.19
C LEU A 54 4.11 7.50 -7.87
N ASP A 55 3.02 7.95 -7.27
CA ASP A 55 1.67 7.90 -7.84
C ASP A 55 1.23 9.31 -8.25
N GLY A 56 1.20 9.55 -9.56
CA GLY A 56 0.91 10.87 -10.10
C GLY A 56 1.94 11.92 -9.66
N VAL A 57 1.56 12.82 -8.75
CA VAL A 57 2.40 13.90 -8.21
C VAL A 57 2.79 13.70 -6.74
N HIS A 58 2.30 12.63 -6.12
CA HIS A 58 2.54 12.31 -4.72
C HIS A 58 3.28 10.99 -4.58
N TYR A 59 3.91 10.79 -3.43
CA TYR A 59 4.49 9.52 -3.07
C TYR A 59 3.50 8.71 -2.22
N GLU A 60 3.49 7.39 -2.43
CA GLU A 60 2.88 6.40 -1.58
C GLU A 60 3.97 5.56 -0.92
N TYR A 61 3.65 4.91 0.19
CA TYR A 61 4.60 4.15 0.98
C TYR A 61 4.08 2.73 1.22
N ASN A 62 4.81 1.75 0.72
CA ASN A 62 4.54 0.34 0.92
C ASN A 62 5.48 -0.20 2.00
N VAL A 63 4.92 -0.58 3.13
CA VAL A 63 5.64 -1.09 4.29
C VAL A 63 5.49 -2.61 4.34
N TYR A 64 6.60 -3.32 4.28
CA TYR A 64 6.64 -4.78 4.32
C TYR A 64 7.17 -5.24 5.66
N LEU A 65 6.37 -6.05 6.37
CA LEU A 65 6.75 -6.63 7.65
C LEU A 65 7.40 -8.00 7.48
N LYS A 66 8.15 -8.44 8.49
CA LYS A 66 8.85 -9.73 8.48
C LYS A 66 7.92 -10.95 8.40
N ASN A 67 6.65 -10.80 8.80
CA ASN A 67 5.62 -11.83 8.71
C ASN A 67 4.86 -11.82 7.37
N ALA A 68 5.38 -11.13 6.35
CA ALA A 68 4.80 -10.93 5.04
C ALA A 68 3.52 -10.04 5.00
N THR A 69 3.19 -9.36 6.08
CA THR A 69 2.16 -8.32 6.06
C THR A 69 2.65 -7.14 5.21
N GLU A 70 1.78 -6.64 4.36
CA GLU A 70 2.00 -5.45 3.54
C GLU A 70 1.02 -4.35 3.95
N ILE A 71 1.51 -3.13 4.13
CA ILE A 71 0.71 -1.98 4.56
C ILE A 71 1.01 -0.83 3.61
N GLU A 72 -0.02 -0.30 2.98
CA GLU A 72 0.09 0.83 2.06
C GLU A 72 -0.45 2.11 2.72
N PHE A 73 0.33 3.18 2.63
CA PHE A 73 -0.03 4.50 3.10
C PHE A 73 0.03 5.53 1.98
N ASP A 74 -0.85 6.52 2.03
CA ASP A 74 -0.76 7.68 1.16
C ASP A 74 0.39 8.63 1.56
N HIS A 75 0.58 9.70 0.80
CA HIS A 75 1.62 10.71 1.04
C HIS A 75 1.49 11.44 2.38
N GLN A 76 0.35 11.40 3.03
CA GLN A 76 0.10 11.99 4.36
C GLN A 76 0.29 10.96 5.48
N GLY A 77 0.39 9.67 5.15
CA GLY A 77 0.49 8.57 6.09
C GLY A 77 -0.86 7.99 6.52
N ASN A 78 -1.94 8.28 5.79
CA ASN A 78 -3.22 7.61 5.99
C ASN A 78 -3.16 6.21 5.40
N LEU A 79 -3.78 5.24 6.09
CA LEU A 79 -3.89 3.87 5.61
C LEU A 79 -4.69 3.82 4.31
N LYS A 80 -4.16 3.17 3.29
CA LYS A 80 -4.85 2.81 2.05
C LYS A 80 -5.25 1.34 2.04
N SER A 81 -4.32 0.46 2.37
CA SER A 81 -4.59 -0.97 2.45
C SER A 81 -3.69 -1.67 3.47
N ILE A 82 -4.14 -2.84 3.91
CA ILE A 82 -3.36 -3.79 4.70
C ILE A 82 -3.72 -5.21 4.26
N ASP A 83 -2.70 -6.00 3.93
CA ASP A 83 -2.80 -7.41 3.60
C ASP A 83 -1.93 -8.23 4.58
N CYS A 84 -2.59 -9.00 5.44
CA CYS A 84 -1.95 -9.88 6.41
C CYS A 84 -1.79 -11.32 5.90
N ARG A 85 -2.10 -11.56 4.62
CA ARG A 85 -1.98 -12.85 3.94
C ARG A 85 -2.88 -13.94 4.54
N VAL A 86 -2.41 -14.57 5.59
CA VAL A 86 -3.08 -15.73 6.23
C VAL A 86 -3.40 -15.49 7.72
N THR A 87 -3.06 -14.34 8.24
CA THR A 87 -3.35 -13.97 9.64
C THR A 87 -4.45 -12.91 9.71
N PRO A 88 -5.24 -12.88 10.79
CA PRO A 88 -6.27 -11.86 10.92
C PRO A 88 -5.65 -10.46 11.04
N ILE A 89 -6.30 -9.47 10.43
CA ILE A 89 -5.97 -8.06 10.63
C ILE A 89 -6.12 -7.72 12.12
N PRO A 90 -5.18 -6.97 12.73
CA PRO A 90 -5.29 -6.54 14.12
C PRO A 90 -6.60 -5.79 14.41
N ALA A 91 -7.19 -6.07 15.57
CA ALA A 91 -8.45 -5.45 15.98
C ALA A 91 -8.35 -3.91 16.03
N GLY A 92 -9.37 -3.22 15.57
CA GLY A 92 -9.47 -1.76 15.56
C GLY A 92 -8.93 -1.08 14.31
N ILE A 93 -8.42 -1.82 13.31
CA ILE A 93 -8.04 -1.28 12.00
C ILE A 93 -9.26 -1.16 11.08
N VAL A 94 -10.01 -2.25 10.94
CA VAL A 94 -11.24 -2.28 10.14
C VAL A 94 -12.37 -1.58 10.90
N PRO A 95 -13.19 -0.73 10.24
CA PRO A 95 -14.32 -0.07 10.89
C PRO A 95 -15.26 -1.06 11.60
N GLU A 96 -15.77 -0.67 12.76
CA GLU A 96 -16.60 -1.55 13.59
C GLU A 96 -17.86 -2.06 12.87
N MET A 97 -18.53 -1.19 12.10
CA MET A 97 -19.71 -1.59 11.33
C MET A 97 -19.42 -2.69 10.31
N VAL A 98 -18.28 -2.59 9.63
CA VAL A 98 -17.83 -3.61 8.68
C VAL A 98 -17.53 -4.92 9.40
N MET A 99 -16.80 -4.86 10.53
CA MET A 99 -16.48 -6.05 11.34
C MET A 99 -17.73 -6.70 11.91
N GLN A 100 -18.73 -5.93 12.35
CA GLN A 100 -20.01 -6.47 12.83
C GLN A 100 -20.74 -7.24 11.74
N TYR A 101 -20.76 -6.71 10.50
CA TYR A 101 -21.33 -7.43 9.36
C TYR A 101 -20.62 -8.77 9.13
N VAL A 102 -19.28 -8.76 9.13
CA VAL A 102 -18.48 -9.98 8.94
C VAL A 102 -18.77 -11.00 10.06
N ILE A 103 -18.78 -10.59 11.32
CA ILE A 103 -19.03 -11.48 12.45
C ILE A 103 -20.43 -12.13 12.35
N VAL A 104 -21.44 -11.39 11.91
CA VAL A 104 -22.82 -11.91 11.83
C VAL A 104 -23.01 -12.84 10.63
N HIS A 105 -22.44 -12.49 9.46
CA HIS A 105 -22.69 -13.22 8.21
C HIS A 105 -21.62 -14.26 7.89
N TYR A 106 -20.40 -14.08 8.41
CA TYR A 106 -19.23 -14.94 8.17
C TYR A 106 -18.50 -15.31 9.48
N PRO A 107 -19.20 -15.88 10.49
CA PRO A 107 -18.69 -16.03 11.85
C PRO A 107 -17.44 -16.92 11.99
N ASN A 108 -17.18 -17.78 10.98
CA ASN A 108 -16.03 -18.69 10.97
C ASN A 108 -14.89 -18.24 10.05
N HIS A 109 -14.92 -16.98 9.58
CA HIS A 109 -13.94 -16.42 8.70
C HIS A 109 -13.13 -15.34 9.40
N ILE A 110 -11.87 -15.24 9.02
CA ILE A 110 -10.99 -14.13 9.42
C ILE A 110 -10.91 -13.12 8.28
N VAL A 111 -10.77 -11.85 8.61
CA VAL A 111 -10.45 -10.79 7.64
C VAL A 111 -8.93 -10.75 7.49
N VAL A 112 -8.44 -10.94 6.29
CA VAL A 112 -7.00 -10.95 5.97
C VAL A 112 -6.54 -9.73 5.19
N GLU A 113 -7.44 -9.10 4.42
CA GLU A 113 -7.16 -7.86 3.70
C GLU A 113 -8.25 -6.82 3.94
N TYR A 114 -7.83 -5.54 4.01
CA TYR A 114 -8.68 -4.37 4.10
C TYR A 114 -8.12 -3.28 3.21
N ALA A 115 -8.91 -2.77 2.28
CA ALA A 115 -8.51 -1.72 1.37
C ALA A 115 -9.57 -0.61 1.30
N ILE A 116 -9.10 0.64 1.28
CA ILE A 116 -9.92 1.85 1.21
C ILE A 116 -9.77 2.44 -0.18
N GLY A 117 -10.78 2.26 -1.02
CA GLY A 117 -10.84 2.88 -2.33
C GLY A 117 -11.53 4.25 -2.30
N PHE A 118 -11.61 4.90 -3.46
CA PHE A 118 -12.23 6.23 -3.57
C PHE A 118 -13.71 6.26 -3.15
N ARG A 119 -14.46 5.17 -3.39
CA ARG A 119 -15.91 5.12 -3.16
C ARG A 119 -16.36 3.90 -2.36
N ARG A 120 -15.46 2.99 -2.03
CA ARG A 120 -15.80 1.75 -1.35
C ARG A 120 -14.65 1.22 -0.51
N ILE A 121 -15.02 0.46 0.49
CA ILE A 121 -14.15 -0.40 1.27
C ILE A 121 -14.23 -1.82 0.68
N THR A 122 -13.08 -2.48 0.54
CA THR A 122 -12.99 -3.89 0.17
C THR A 122 -12.39 -4.66 1.34
N ILE A 123 -13.00 -5.79 1.68
CA ILE A 123 -12.52 -6.74 2.67
C ILE A 123 -12.30 -8.08 1.98
N GLU A 124 -11.15 -8.71 2.18
CA GLU A 124 -10.95 -10.10 1.80
C GLU A 124 -10.96 -10.98 3.05
N LEU A 125 -11.72 -12.07 2.96
CA LEU A 125 -11.76 -13.14 3.96
C LEU A 125 -10.67 -14.17 3.67
N GLY A 126 -10.18 -14.86 4.68
CA GLY A 126 -9.18 -15.91 4.52
C GLY A 126 -9.62 -17.10 3.64
N SER A 127 -10.88 -17.13 3.22
CA SER A 127 -11.42 -18.07 2.23
C SER A 127 -11.28 -17.58 0.78
N GLY A 128 -10.86 -16.32 0.56
CA GLY A 128 -10.78 -15.68 -0.76
C GLY A 128 -12.06 -14.93 -1.17
N ILE A 129 -13.10 -14.91 -0.31
CA ILE A 129 -14.31 -14.12 -0.58
C ILE A 129 -14.01 -12.64 -0.38
N GLU A 130 -14.34 -11.80 -1.36
CA GLU A 130 -14.29 -10.36 -1.26
C GLU A 130 -15.65 -9.77 -0.90
N LEU A 131 -15.68 -8.86 0.07
CA LEU A 131 -16.87 -8.14 0.50
C LEU A 131 -16.69 -6.65 0.24
N PHE A 132 -17.71 -6.02 -0.31
CA PHE A 132 -17.70 -4.59 -0.65
C PHE A 132 -18.67 -3.81 0.24
N PHE A 133 -18.19 -2.67 0.73
CA PHE A 133 -18.97 -1.75 1.57
C PHE A 133 -18.83 -0.33 1.03
N ASP A 134 -19.80 0.53 1.29
CA ASP A 134 -19.60 1.97 1.11
C ASP A 134 -18.66 2.52 2.21
N LEU A 135 -18.32 3.79 2.12
CA LEU A 135 -17.41 4.43 3.08
C LEU A 135 -18.02 4.60 4.48
N GLU A 136 -19.34 4.50 4.60
CA GLU A 136 -20.10 4.49 5.85
C GLU A 136 -20.18 3.10 6.48
N GLY A 137 -19.75 2.05 5.77
CA GLY A 137 -19.71 0.67 6.24
C GLY A 137 -20.97 -0.16 5.93
N ASN A 138 -21.83 0.33 5.02
CA ASN A 138 -23.00 -0.42 4.56
C ASN A 138 -22.58 -1.43 3.49
N PHE A 139 -23.07 -2.66 3.57
CA PHE A 139 -22.76 -3.73 2.62
C PHE A 139 -23.32 -3.42 1.22
N LEU A 140 -22.50 -3.58 0.20
CA LEU A 140 -22.84 -3.35 -1.19
C LEU A 140 -22.95 -4.64 -2.02
N GLY A 141 -22.13 -5.63 -1.71
CA GLY A 141 -22.06 -6.89 -2.46
C GLY A 141 -20.83 -7.72 -2.11
N MET A 142 -20.68 -8.85 -2.80
CA MET A 142 -19.56 -9.78 -2.64
C MET A 142 -19.12 -10.34 -3.99
N ASP A 143 -17.88 -10.86 -4.03
CA ASP A 143 -17.33 -11.66 -5.11
C ASP A 143 -16.60 -12.88 -4.50
N ASP A 144 -16.55 -14.04 -5.24
CA ASP A 144 -15.98 -15.32 -4.80
C ASP A 144 -15.20 -16.05 -5.92
#